data_cef3e6d7c3a48051164102801728109e
#
_entry.id   cef3e6d7c3a48051164102801728109e
#
_cell.length_a   1.000
_cell.length_b   1.000
_cell.length_c   1.000
_cell.angle_alpha   90.00
_cell.angle_beta   90.00
_cell.angle_gamma   90.00
#
_symmetry.space_group_name_H-M   'P 1'
#
loop_
_entity.id
_entity.type
_entity.pdbx_description
1 polymer ?
#
loop_
_entity_poly.entity_id
_entity_poly.type
_entity_poly.pdbx_seq_one_letter_code
_entity_poly.pdbx_strand_id
1 'polypeptide(L)'
;MTDGYTGADLVTDALESYGVDYVFGNPGTTELPIMDAIAESDLEYRLGLHEDIAVGMAGGYAQRRRYHAHHDDSITPVGVANLHIAPGLAHGLGNLYAAKVAGAPLVVTAGNHSTDFRHEEPILSGRLADMARQFCKWSAEVLDVATLPTMLRRAFRVAMTPPTGPVFLALPLDVTMAETNAEPERLGPIPNAGSGDPGQLERAADLLAEADEPVLVVGDGVARSGADAVAAAVDLAEKTGARVHGEILSSEANFPTAHEQWVSYLPTSEASTATLLDTDTICFAGVSTNTTLTRHDEALVDPDTTCIHVSDDAWQVGKNQPADAAVIGDPGLVLQDLADLVQGRLSEDAVAERLEAVAEANERVAATRAGFGEGDGDDGRISKAQLVDAMERVAGDAAIVDEGVTSKFVMLNRWDLEPEQYISNKGGGLGYGLPAAVGAAVAEAQRDDPRDVVGFMGDGSYQYYPHSIYSAARYDLDLTVVISDNRNYRILKDNTLELMGGTEDDYEFVGMDFEPAVDLVANAESHGARADRVETPDNLDDALENALARDGPDVLDVVVHD
;
A
#
# COMPACT_ATOMS: atom_id res chain seq x y z
N MET A 1 -36.53 20.83 0.31
CA MET A 1 -35.42 21.59 0.94
C MET A 1 -35.88 21.86 2.36
N THR A 2 -35.19 21.28 3.32
CA THR A 2 -35.32 21.63 4.74
C THR A 2 -34.60 22.95 4.94
N ASP A 3 -35.28 23.98 5.45
CA ASP A 3 -34.67 25.31 5.72
C ASP A 3 -33.73 25.29 6.95
N GLY A 4 -33.34 24.12 7.45
CA GLY A 4 -32.57 23.93 8.69
C GLY A 4 -31.28 23.14 8.47
N TYR A 5 -30.27 23.40 9.33
CA TYR A 5 -29.02 22.66 9.40
C TYR A 5 -29.28 21.21 9.84
N THR A 6 -28.76 20.25 9.09
CA THR A 6 -29.07 18.81 9.22
C THR A 6 -27.83 17.98 9.64
N GLY A 7 -28.05 16.69 9.87
CA GLY A 7 -26.95 15.75 10.09
C GLY A 7 -26.03 15.60 8.87
N ALA A 8 -26.51 15.81 7.65
CA ALA A 8 -25.69 15.81 6.45
C ALA A 8 -24.76 17.02 6.40
N ASP A 9 -25.27 18.23 6.71
CA ASP A 9 -24.46 19.45 6.81
C ASP A 9 -23.39 19.31 7.91
N LEU A 10 -23.76 18.70 9.03
CA LEU A 10 -22.84 18.41 10.11
C LEU A 10 -21.70 17.43 9.69
N VAL A 11 -22.00 16.45 8.82
CA VAL A 11 -20.96 15.57 8.25
C VAL A 11 -19.99 16.37 7.40
N THR A 12 -20.46 17.18 6.48
CA THR A 12 -19.60 17.99 5.59
C THR A 12 -18.77 18.99 6.35
N ASP A 13 -19.35 19.76 7.28
CA ASP A 13 -18.63 20.70 8.13
C ASP A 13 -17.54 20.00 8.98
N ALA A 14 -17.82 18.78 9.48
CA ALA A 14 -16.84 18.00 10.23
C ALA A 14 -15.68 17.57 9.35
N LEU A 15 -15.95 17.08 8.12
CA LEU A 15 -14.93 16.68 7.15
C LEU A 15 -14.01 17.86 6.80
N GLU A 16 -14.58 19.02 6.48
CA GLU A 16 -13.81 20.24 6.21
C GLU A 16 -12.97 20.68 7.42
N SER A 17 -13.57 20.65 8.63
CA SER A 17 -12.86 21.02 9.86
C SER A 17 -11.70 20.09 10.21
N TYR A 18 -11.70 18.87 9.66
CA TYR A 18 -10.64 17.87 9.80
C TYR A 18 -9.62 17.90 8.65
N GLY A 19 -9.76 18.85 7.71
CA GLY A 19 -8.84 19.04 6.59
C GLY A 19 -9.00 18.00 5.48
N VAL A 20 -10.24 17.54 5.25
CA VAL A 20 -10.60 16.70 4.12
C VAL A 20 -11.00 17.58 2.94
N ASP A 21 -10.43 17.32 1.76
CA ASP A 21 -10.77 18.03 0.53
C ASP A 21 -11.66 17.16 -0.38
N TYR A 22 -11.50 15.83 -0.32
CA TYR A 22 -12.15 14.90 -1.25
C TYR A 22 -12.93 13.80 -0.54
N VAL A 23 -14.13 13.52 -1.09
CA VAL A 23 -14.93 12.33 -0.77
C VAL A 23 -14.99 11.44 -2.01
N PHE A 24 -14.42 10.25 -1.94
CA PHE A 24 -14.47 9.25 -3.00
C PHE A 24 -15.73 8.39 -2.86
N GLY A 25 -16.44 8.11 -3.95
CA GLY A 25 -17.63 7.29 -3.80
C GLY A 25 -18.33 6.92 -5.08
N ASN A 26 -19.33 6.06 -4.91
CA ASN A 26 -20.37 5.76 -5.91
C ASN A 26 -21.72 5.92 -5.20
N PRO A 27 -22.50 6.99 -5.50
CA PRO A 27 -23.63 7.36 -4.67
C PRO A 27 -24.87 6.51 -4.96
N GLY A 28 -25.69 6.35 -3.92
CA GLY A 28 -27.02 5.77 -4.03
C GLY A 28 -28.08 6.61 -3.30
N THR A 29 -29.27 6.07 -3.14
CA THR A 29 -30.42 6.83 -2.61
C THR A 29 -30.23 7.26 -1.16
N THR A 30 -29.59 6.45 -0.32
CA THR A 30 -29.39 6.74 1.11
C THR A 30 -28.28 7.77 1.37
N GLU A 31 -27.46 8.05 0.37
CA GLU A 31 -26.37 9.03 0.41
C GLU A 31 -26.79 10.42 -0.11
N LEU A 32 -27.99 10.55 -0.74
CA LEU A 32 -28.43 11.81 -1.35
C LEU A 32 -28.39 13.03 -0.43
N PRO A 33 -28.76 12.95 0.87
CA PRO A 33 -28.62 14.11 1.76
C PRO A 33 -27.16 14.58 1.90
N ILE A 34 -26.20 13.64 1.98
CA ILE A 34 -24.77 13.98 2.05
C ILE A 34 -24.29 14.56 0.71
N MET A 35 -24.76 14.02 -0.42
CA MET A 35 -24.44 14.54 -1.75
C MET A 35 -24.93 15.98 -1.95
N ASP A 36 -26.13 16.30 -1.44
CA ASP A 36 -26.69 17.64 -1.47
C ASP A 36 -25.86 18.61 -0.62
N ALA A 37 -25.48 18.19 0.58
CA ALA A 37 -24.60 18.97 1.48
C ALA A 37 -23.20 19.20 0.88
N ILE A 38 -22.58 18.17 0.25
CA ILE A 38 -21.29 18.31 -0.45
C ILE A 38 -21.40 19.35 -1.58
N ALA A 39 -22.52 19.40 -2.31
CA ALA A 39 -22.70 20.35 -3.41
C ALA A 39 -22.78 21.82 -2.93
N GLU A 40 -23.05 22.06 -1.65
CA GLU A 40 -23.10 23.39 -1.02
C GLU A 40 -21.85 23.71 -0.17
N SER A 41 -20.86 22.78 -0.10
CA SER A 41 -19.61 22.88 0.69
C SER A 41 -18.39 23.10 -0.20
N ASP A 42 -17.20 23.24 0.40
CA ASP A 42 -15.91 23.28 -0.30
C ASP A 42 -15.36 21.87 -0.62
N LEU A 43 -16.03 20.81 -0.14
CA LEU A 43 -15.65 19.42 -0.45
C LEU A 43 -15.89 19.08 -1.92
N GLU A 44 -14.95 18.35 -2.50
CA GLU A 44 -15.14 17.82 -3.85
C GLU A 44 -15.44 16.31 -3.81
N TYR A 45 -16.48 15.90 -4.57
CA TYR A 45 -16.80 14.48 -4.73
C TYR A 45 -16.06 13.88 -5.92
N ARG A 46 -15.30 12.81 -5.67
CA ARG A 46 -14.56 12.05 -6.67
C ARG A 46 -15.29 10.74 -6.99
N LEU A 47 -15.94 10.68 -8.14
CA LEU A 47 -16.73 9.52 -8.57
C LEU A 47 -15.82 8.36 -9.00
N GLY A 48 -15.98 7.20 -8.34
CA GLY A 48 -15.58 5.90 -8.86
C GLY A 48 -16.80 5.18 -9.42
N LEU A 49 -16.70 4.60 -10.63
CA LEU A 49 -17.84 3.90 -11.26
C LEU A 49 -18.18 2.53 -10.61
N HIS A 50 -17.50 2.20 -9.55
CA HIS A 50 -17.72 1.03 -8.70
C HIS A 50 -17.25 1.36 -7.28
N GLU A 51 -17.90 0.81 -6.26
CA GLU A 51 -17.55 1.11 -4.87
C GLU A 51 -16.14 0.67 -4.50
N ASP A 52 -15.67 -0.46 -5.06
CA ASP A 52 -14.30 -0.91 -4.83
C ASP A 52 -13.26 0.02 -5.47
N ILE A 53 -13.58 0.65 -6.61
CA ILE A 53 -12.78 1.73 -7.20
C ILE A 53 -12.70 2.91 -6.23
N ALA A 54 -13.84 3.34 -5.69
CA ALA A 54 -13.88 4.47 -4.75
C ALA A 54 -13.02 4.22 -3.50
N VAL A 55 -13.08 2.99 -2.94
CA VAL A 55 -12.24 2.59 -1.80
C VAL A 55 -10.77 2.52 -2.19
N GLY A 56 -10.43 1.97 -3.37
CA GLY A 56 -9.06 1.92 -3.88
C GLY A 56 -8.47 3.32 -4.12
N MET A 57 -9.25 4.24 -4.72
CA MET A 57 -8.87 5.65 -4.89
C MET A 57 -8.61 6.33 -3.54
N ALA A 58 -9.53 6.18 -2.57
CA ALA A 58 -9.34 6.71 -1.22
C ALA A 58 -8.10 6.12 -0.54
N GLY A 59 -7.81 4.82 -0.76
CA GLY A 59 -6.64 4.12 -0.23
C GLY A 59 -5.33 4.67 -0.77
N GLY A 60 -5.19 4.75 -2.09
CA GLY A 60 -4.00 5.31 -2.74
C GLY A 60 -3.79 6.79 -2.40
N TYR A 61 -4.87 7.57 -2.37
CA TYR A 61 -4.85 8.95 -1.89
C TYR A 61 -4.30 9.05 -0.45
N ALA A 62 -4.85 8.27 0.48
CA ALA A 62 -4.44 8.31 1.88
C ALA A 62 -2.97 7.89 2.08
N GLN A 63 -2.50 6.85 1.36
CA GLN A 63 -1.11 6.40 1.41
C GLN A 63 -0.18 7.50 0.89
N ARG A 64 -0.52 8.16 -0.21
CA ARG A 64 0.28 9.24 -0.77
C ARG A 64 0.27 10.48 0.12
N ARG A 65 -0.90 10.87 0.64
CA ARG A 65 -1.03 12.00 1.59
C ARG A 65 -0.29 11.75 2.90
N ARG A 66 -0.12 10.50 3.34
CA ARG A 66 0.72 10.17 4.49
C ARG A 66 2.17 10.60 4.26
N TYR A 67 2.74 10.34 3.08
CA TYR A 67 4.08 10.81 2.75
C TYR A 67 4.15 12.34 2.72
N HIS A 68 3.16 13.01 2.15
CA HIS A 68 3.12 14.48 2.18
C HIS A 68 3.05 15.02 3.60
N ALA A 69 2.29 14.37 4.49
CA ALA A 69 2.14 14.79 5.90
C ALA A 69 3.43 14.64 6.72
N HIS A 70 4.39 13.82 6.30
CA HIS A 70 5.71 13.79 6.92
C HIS A 70 6.53 15.05 6.67
N HIS A 71 6.20 15.82 5.64
CA HIS A 71 6.89 17.05 5.26
C HIS A 71 6.08 18.31 5.54
N ASP A 72 4.78 18.19 5.84
CA ASP A 72 3.86 19.30 6.14
C ASP A 72 2.80 18.89 7.16
N ASP A 73 2.97 19.33 8.40
CA ASP A 73 2.06 19.05 9.52
C ASP A 73 0.63 19.58 9.33
N SER A 74 0.39 20.44 8.34
CA SER A 74 -0.96 20.93 8.01
C SER A 74 -1.80 19.91 7.26
N ILE A 75 -1.18 18.86 6.70
CA ILE A 75 -1.85 17.85 5.91
C ILE A 75 -2.48 16.78 6.80
N THR A 76 -3.76 16.53 6.63
CA THR A 76 -4.45 15.40 7.24
C THR A 76 -4.35 14.16 6.33
N PRO A 77 -3.59 13.13 6.70
CA PRO A 77 -3.31 11.97 5.83
C PRO A 77 -4.44 10.94 5.91
N VAL A 78 -5.66 11.30 5.51
CA VAL A 78 -6.82 10.42 5.57
C VAL A 78 -7.60 10.43 4.27
N GLY A 79 -8.01 9.27 3.79
CA GLY A 79 -8.97 9.13 2.70
C GLY A 79 -10.40 8.94 3.23
N VAL A 80 -11.37 9.55 2.57
CA VAL A 80 -12.79 9.38 2.92
C VAL A 80 -13.52 8.73 1.75
N ALA A 81 -14.17 7.58 1.99
CA ALA A 81 -15.02 6.93 1.00
C ALA A 81 -16.48 6.89 1.48
N ASN A 82 -17.43 7.16 0.55
CA ASN A 82 -18.85 7.09 0.81
C ASN A 82 -19.52 6.09 -0.13
N LEU A 83 -20.12 5.03 0.42
CA LEU A 83 -20.62 3.86 -0.30
C LEU A 83 -22.14 3.72 -0.14
N HIS A 84 -22.76 2.98 -1.08
CA HIS A 84 -24.20 2.77 -1.06
C HIS A 84 -24.59 1.54 -0.24
N ILE A 85 -25.16 1.76 0.95
CA ILE A 85 -25.79 0.76 1.83
C ILE A 85 -25.11 -0.65 1.77
N ALA A 86 -25.84 -1.77 1.92
CA ALA A 86 -25.26 -3.11 1.96
C ALA A 86 -24.65 -3.58 0.62
N PRO A 87 -25.29 -3.41 -0.55
CA PRO A 87 -24.65 -3.83 -1.82
C PRO A 87 -23.36 -3.08 -2.11
N GLY A 88 -23.36 -1.75 -1.95
CA GLY A 88 -22.17 -0.96 -2.21
C GLY A 88 -21.04 -1.25 -1.22
N LEU A 89 -21.36 -1.42 0.08
CA LEU A 89 -20.35 -1.89 1.04
C LEU A 89 -19.81 -3.27 0.66
N ALA A 90 -20.68 -4.20 0.25
CA ALA A 90 -20.25 -5.53 -0.18
C ALA A 90 -19.30 -5.48 -1.39
N HIS A 91 -19.56 -4.57 -2.34
CA HIS A 91 -18.68 -4.32 -3.48
C HIS A 91 -17.32 -3.72 -3.06
N GLY A 92 -17.29 -2.86 -2.06
CA GLY A 92 -16.07 -2.17 -1.60
C GLY A 92 -15.19 -2.98 -0.63
N LEU A 93 -15.55 -4.23 -0.29
CA LEU A 93 -14.80 -5.02 0.70
C LEU A 93 -13.44 -5.49 0.21
N GLY A 94 -13.24 -5.65 -1.10
CA GLY A 94 -11.98 -6.07 -1.70
C GLY A 94 -10.86 -5.07 -1.40
N ASN A 95 -11.04 -3.83 -1.82
CA ASN A 95 -10.07 -2.77 -1.58
C ASN A 95 -10.08 -2.25 -0.14
N LEU A 96 -11.16 -2.47 0.62
CA LEU A 96 -11.13 -2.25 2.08
C LEU A 96 -10.18 -3.22 2.79
N TYR A 97 -10.10 -4.48 2.32
CA TYR A 97 -9.09 -5.43 2.80
C TYR A 97 -7.67 -4.99 2.41
N ALA A 98 -7.46 -4.57 1.15
CA ALA A 98 -6.17 -4.05 0.70
C ALA A 98 -5.73 -2.84 1.54
N ALA A 99 -6.63 -1.87 1.78
CA ALA A 99 -6.38 -0.72 2.64
C ALA A 99 -6.01 -1.10 4.08
N LYS A 100 -6.66 -2.14 4.64
CA LYS A 100 -6.32 -2.67 5.98
C LYS A 100 -4.90 -3.19 6.03
N VAL A 101 -4.50 -4.01 5.06
CA VAL A 101 -3.16 -4.61 5.03
C VAL A 101 -2.09 -3.55 4.76
N ALA A 102 -2.38 -2.59 3.87
CA ALA A 102 -1.52 -1.44 3.61
C ALA A 102 -1.45 -0.43 4.78
N GLY A 103 -2.28 -0.58 5.81
CA GLY A 103 -2.36 0.40 6.90
C GLY A 103 -2.82 1.78 6.43
N ALA A 104 -3.60 1.88 5.34
CA ALA A 104 -4.09 3.15 4.82
C ALA A 104 -5.13 3.75 5.77
N PRO A 105 -4.94 4.98 6.28
CA PRO A 105 -5.89 5.62 7.17
C PRO A 105 -7.13 6.06 6.39
N LEU A 106 -8.20 5.25 6.45
CA LEU A 106 -9.47 5.51 5.78
C LEU A 106 -10.62 5.70 6.76
N VAL A 107 -11.52 6.62 6.45
CA VAL A 107 -12.86 6.70 7.01
C VAL A 107 -13.85 6.32 5.91
N VAL A 108 -14.39 5.11 6.00
CA VAL A 108 -15.39 4.62 5.06
C VAL A 108 -16.77 4.78 5.68
N THR A 109 -17.67 5.46 4.98
CA THR A 109 -19.07 5.63 5.37
C THR A 109 -19.97 4.91 4.39
N ALA A 110 -21.15 4.51 4.84
CA ALA A 110 -22.23 4.08 3.96
C ALA A 110 -23.57 4.57 4.55
N GLY A 111 -24.48 4.98 3.70
CA GLY A 111 -25.84 5.23 4.12
C GLY A 111 -26.50 3.96 4.66
N ASN A 112 -27.57 4.11 5.39
CA ASN A 112 -28.42 3.00 5.83
C ASN A 112 -29.89 3.43 5.85
N HIS A 113 -30.79 2.47 5.88
CA HIS A 113 -32.20 2.76 6.11
C HIS A 113 -32.43 3.45 7.46
N SER A 114 -33.49 4.25 7.53
CA SER A 114 -33.94 4.88 8.78
C SER A 114 -34.07 3.86 9.91
N THR A 115 -33.64 4.25 11.10
CA THR A 115 -33.55 3.35 12.26
C THR A 115 -34.90 2.75 12.66
N ASP A 116 -35.99 3.51 12.48
CA ASP A 116 -37.36 3.10 12.76
C ASP A 116 -38.00 2.19 11.69
N PHE A 117 -37.38 2.10 10.49
CA PHE A 117 -37.89 1.32 9.35
C PHE A 117 -37.21 -0.06 9.19
N ARG A 118 -36.02 -0.25 9.73
CA ARG A 118 -35.23 -1.48 9.54
C ARG A 118 -35.87 -2.75 10.08
N HIS A 119 -36.80 -2.64 11.03
CA HIS A 119 -37.55 -3.79 11.55
C HIS A 119 -38.45 -4.47 10.51
N GLU A 120 -38.73 -3.78 9.38
CA GLU A 120 -39.47 -4.33 8.24
C GLU A 120 -38.58 -5.07 7.24
N GLU A 121 -37.26 -5.12 7.49
CA GLU A 121 -36.26 -5.73 6.60
C GLU A 121 -36.35 -5.22 5.15
N PRO A 122 -36.28 -3.89 4.92
CA PRO A 122 -36.43 -3.34 3.59
C PRO A 122 -35.36 -3.88 2.63
N ILE A 123 -35.68 -3.83 1.32
CA ILE A 123 -34.71 -4.22 0.27
C ILE A 123 -33.37 -3.48 0.45
N LEU A 124 -32.24 -4.13 0.18
CA LEU A 124 -30.86 -3.65 0.39
C LEU A 124 -30.47 -3.54 1.88
N SER A 125 -31.29 -4.00 2.81
CA SER A 125 -30.99 -3.98 4.24
C SER A 125 -29.81 -4.92 4.57
N GLY A 126 -28.99 -4.51 5.55
CA GLY A 126 -27.87 -5.31 6.03
C GLY A 126 -27.32 -4.79 7.35
N ARG A 127 -26.56 -5.64 8.05
CA ARG A 127 -25.81 -5.25 9.25
C ARG A 127 -24.45 -4.70 8.85
N LEU A 128 -24.40 -3.45 8.37
CA LEU A 128 -23.26 -2.86 7.71
C LEU A 128 -22.00 -2.87 8.59
N ALA A 129 -22.11 -2.47 9.86
CA ALA A 129 -21.01 -2.49 10.80
C ALA A 129 -20.44 -3.90 11.03
N ASP A 130 -21.29 -4.95 10.98
CA ASP A 130 -20.82 -6.34 11.08
C ASP A 130 -20.11 -6.80 9.79
N MET A 131 -20.60 -6.37 8.62
CA MET A 131 -19.97 -6.67 7.32
C MET A 131 -18.54 -6.10 7.24
N ALA A 132 -18.34 -4.85 7.66
CA ALA A 132 -17.04 -4.17 7.61
C ALA A 132 -16.07 -4.61 8.73
N ARG A 133 -16.55 -5.23 9.80
CA ARG A 133 -15.79 -5.47 11.05
C ARG A 133 -14.45 -6.15 10.85
N GLN A 134 -14.37 -7.13 9.96
CA GLN A 134 -13.14 -7.90 9.74
C GLN A 134 -12.07 -7.09 8.97
N PHE A 135 -12.49 -6.08 8.23
CA PHE A 135 -11.66 -5.28 7.36
C PHE A 135 -11.28 -3.91 7.94
N CYS A 136 -11.78 -3.59 9.14
CA CYS A 136 -11.59 -2.30 9.80
C CYS A 136 -10.99 -2.44 11.18
N LYS A 137 -10.28 -1.39 11.64
CA LYS A 137 -9.86 -1.24 13.05
C LYS A 137 -11.05 -1.06 13.97
N TRP A 138 -12.07 -0.38 13.48
CA TRP A 138 -13.31 -0.12 14.18
C TRP A 138 -14.45 0.04 13.19
N SER A 139 -15.62 -0.48 13.53
CA SER A 139 -16.82 -0.34 12.74
C SER A 139 -18.02 -0.07 13.66
N ALA A 140 -18.86 0.88 13.29
CA ALA A 140 -20.03 1.28 14.08
C ALA A 140 -21.15 1.82 13.19
N GLU A 141 -22.27 2.14 13.83
CA GLU A 141 -23.39 2.84 13.22
C GLU A 141 -23.81 4.01 14.12
N VAL A 142 -24.12 5.15 13.51
CA VAL A 142 -24.66 6.32 14.22
C VAL A 142 -26.18 6.13 14.39
N LEU A 143 -26.66 6.17 15.62
CA LEU A 143 -28.07 5.91 15.93
C LEU A 143 -28.87 7.18 16.28
N ASP A 144 -28.18 8.31 16.46
CA ASP A 144 -28.76 9.58 16.85
C ASP A 144 -27.88 10.72 16.34
N VAL A 145 -28.45 11.73 15.71
CA VAL A 145 -27.75 12.90 15.18
C VAL A 145 -26.95 13.64 16.26
N ALA A 146 -27.42 13.66 17.50
CA ALA A 146 -26.70 14.28 18.62
C ALA A 146 -25.37 13.60 18.94
N THR A 147 -25.18 12.34 18.52
CA THR A 147 -23.92 11.60 18.73
C THR A 147 -22.97 11.67 17.55
N LEU A 148 -23.43 12.18 16.41
CA LEU A 148 -22.69 12.22 15.15
C LEU A 148 -21.32 12.91 15.27
N PRO A 149 -21.18 14.11 15.93
CA PRO A 149 -19.88 14.76 16.07
C PRO A 149 -18.84 13.88 16.78
N THR A 150 -19.23 13.24 17.88
CA THR A 150 -18.35 12.36 18.64
C THR A 150 -17.95 11.11 17.83
N MET A 151 -18.88 10.56 17.05
CA MET A 151 -18.62 9.35 16.24
C MET A 151 -17.69 9.66 15.07
N LEU A 152 -17.86 10.80 14.38
CA LEU A 152 -16.96 11.26 13.33
C LEU A 152 -15.55 11.53 13.90
N ARG A 153 -15.42 12.32 14.95
CA ARG A 153 -14.12 12.58 15.59
C ARG A 153 -13.43 11.28 16.00
N ARG A 154 -14.17 10.31 16.54
CA ARG A 154 -13.64 8.99 16.90
C ARG A 154 -13.16 8.23 15.68
N ALA A 155 -13.93 8.24 14.57
CA ALA A 155 -13.57 7.56 13.33
C ALA A 155 -12.22 8.07 12.81
N PHE A 156 -12.06 9.37 12.66
CA PHE A 156 -10.80 9.99 12.23
C PHE A 156 -9.64 9.67 13.16
N ARG A 157 -9.82 9.89 14.48
CA ARG A 157 -8.78 9.57 15.46
C ARG A 157 -8.34 8.11 15.39
N VAL A 158 -9.29 7.15 15.27
CA VAL A 158 -8.95 5.72 15.22
C VAL A 158 -8.26 5.36 13.92
N ALA A 159 -8.71 5.91 12.77
CA ALA A 159 -8.07 5.66 11.48
C ALA A 159 -6.60 6.08 11.47
N MET A 160 -6.30 7.26 12.01
CA MET A 160 -4.97 7.86 12.00
C MET A 160 -4.06 7.46 13.18
N THR A 161 -4.61 6.88 14.27
CA THR A 161 -3.76 6.39 15.37
C THR A 161 -2.95 5.16 14.92
N PRO A 162 -1.62 5.12 15.08
CA PRO A 162 -0.81 3.94 14.78
C PRO A 162 -1.23 2.69 15.58
N PRO A 163 -1.12 1.50 14.99
CA PRO A 163 -0.97 1.24 13.57
C PRO A 163 -2.19 1.75 12.80
N THR A 164 -1.96 2.61 11.78
CA THR A 164 -3.04 3.24 11.00
C THR A 164 -3.86 2.21 10.21
N GLY A 165 -5.06 2.59 9.77
CA GLY A 165 -5.90 1.69 8.98
C GLY A 165 -7.37 2.10 8.91
N PRO A 166 -8.18 1.41 8.10
CA PRO A 166 -9.55 1.79 7.83
C PRO A 166 -10.48 1.65 9.04
N VAL A 167 -11.46 2.55 9.09
CA VAL A 167 -12.62 2.49 9.97
C VAL A 167 -13.90 2.59 9.14
N PHE A 168 -15.00 2.07 9.67
CA PHE A 168 -16.29 2.12 9.01
C PHE A 168 -17.36 2.74 9.89
N LEU A 169 -18.21 3.61 9.31
CA LEU A 169 -19.32 4.25 9.99
C LEU A 169 -20.58 4.25 9.12
N ALA A 170 -21.61 3.52 9.53
CA ALA A 170 -22.90 3.56 8.89
C ALA A 170 -23.69 4.82 9.33
N LEU A 171 -24.27 5.53 8.35
CA LEU A 171 -25.00 6.77 8.51
C LEU A 171 -26.47 6.58 8.06
N PRO A 172 -27.40 6.23 8.99
CA PRO A 172 -28.81 6.06 8.64
C PRO A 172 -29.46 7.33 8.09
N LEU A 173 -30.41 7.16 7.18
CA LEU A 173 -31.07 8.27 6.47
C LEU A 173 -31.78 9.24 7.42
N ASP A 174 -32.42 8.73 8.47
CA ASP A 174 -33.07 9.57 9.50
C ASP A 174 -32.06 10.37 10.32
N VAL A 175 -30.83 9.91 10.49
CA VAL A 175 -29.75 10.64 11.15
C VAL A 175 -29.22 11.76 10.24
N THR A 176 -28.96 11.47 8.96
CA THR A 176 -28.44 12.48 8.02
C THR A 176 -29.46 13.55 7.67
N MET A 177 -30.76 13.23 7.70
CA MET A 177 -31.86 14.17 7.45
C MET A 177 -32.37 14.90 8.70
N ALA A 178 -31.96 14.48 9.90
CA ALA A 178 -32.42 15.12 11.14
C ALA A 178 -31.88 16.54 11.28
N GLU A 179 -32.77 17.48 11.61
CA GLU A 179 -32.34 18.83 12.01
C GLU A 179 -31.53 18.78 13.32
N THR A 180 -30.46 19.55 13.38
CA THR A 180 -29.57 19.59 14.56
C THR A 180 -29.00 20.99 14.79
N ASN A 181 -28.62 21.26 16.04
CA ASN A 181 -27.81 22.43 16.41
C ASN A 181 -26.43 21.99 16.92
N ALA A 182 -26.05 20.73 16.68
CA ALA A 182 -24.73 20.24 17.03
C ALA A 182 -23.67 20.87 16.11
N GLU A 183 -22.47 21.05 16.64
CA GLU A 183 -21.33 21.57 15.89
C GLU A 183 -20.26 20.45 15.79
N PRO A 184 -19.38 20.46 14.77
CA PRO A 184 -18.26 19.54 14.68
C PRO A 184 -17.40 19.58 15.95
N GLU A 185 -17.03 18.42 16.48
CA GLU A 185 -16.06 18.35 17.57
C GLU A 185 -14.64 18.49 17.01
N ARG A 186 -13.78 19.22 17.71
CA ARG A 186 -12.37 19.35 17.35
C ARG A 186 -11.67 18.00 17.38
N LEU A 187 -10.92 17.63 16.32
CA LEU A 187 -10.21 16.36 16.22
C LEU A 187 -9.16 16.19 17.34
N GLY A 188 -8.39 17.22 17.62
CA GLY A 188 -7.28 17.18 18.58
C GLY A 188 -6.06 16.41 18.05
N PRO A 189 -4.96 16.34 18.83
CA PRO A 189 -3.76 15.64 18.40
C PRO A 189 -3.99 14.14 18.31
N ILE A 190 -3.39 13.51 17.28
CA ILE A 190 -3.40 12.07 17.12
C ILE A 190 -2.30 11.47 18.00
N PRO A 191 -2.59 10.41 18.80
CA PRO A 191 -1.58 9.76 19.61
C PRO A 191 -0.46 9.13 18.76
N ASN A 192 0.78 9.28 19.21
CA ASN A 192 1.95 8.59 18.66
C ASN A 192 2.28 7.35 19.53
N ALA A 193 2.91 6.34 18.93
CA ALA A 193 3.31 5.12 19.64
C ALA A 193 4.52 5.34 20.59
N GLY A 194 5.29 6.42 20.40
CA GLY A 194 6.50 6.73 21.19
C GLY A 194 7.67 5.80 20.90
N SER A 195 8.76 5.95 21.67
CA SER A 195 10.02 5.17 21.45
C SER A 195 10.05 3.82 22.20
N GLY A 196 9.01 3.41 22.87
CA GLY A 196 8.94 2.13 23.56
C GLY A 196 9.57 2.10 24.97
N ASP A 197 9.79 0.90 25.50
CA ASP A 197 10.34 0.67 26.85
C ASP A 197 11.85 0.82 26.85
N PRO A 198 12.43 1.71 27.69
CA PRO A 198 13.87 1.94 27.73
C PRO A 198 14.71 0.69 28.08
N GLY A 199 14.16 -0.23 28.90
CA GLY A 199 14.86 -1.46 29.24
C GLY A 199 14.91 -2.44 28.07
N GLN A 200 13.89 -2.44 27.21
CA GLN A 200 13.91 -3.24 25.98
C GLN A 200 14.83 -2.62 24.92
N LEU A 201 14.88 -1.29 24.83
CA LEU A 201 15.82 -0.56 23.95
C LEU A 201 17.27 -0.88 24.31
N GLU A 202 17.65 -0.75 25.59
CA GLU A 202 19.01 -1.09 26.06
C GLU A 202 19.35 -2.55 25.74
N ARG A 203 18.41 -3.49 26.00
CA ARG A 203 18.61 -4.90 25.69
C ARG A 203 18.79 -5.12 24.17
N ALA A 204 17.97 -4.50 23.33
CA ALA A 204 18.10 -4.60 21.87
C ALA A 204 19.46 -4.07 21.38
N ALA A 205 19.90 -2.93 21.92
CA ALA A 205 21.20 -2.36 21.61
C ALA A 205 22.37 -3.25 22.06
N ASP A 206 22.28 -3.90 23.24
CA ASP A 206 23.28 -4.88 23.69
C ASP A 206 23.34 -6.08 22.74
N LEU A 207 22.18 -6.66 22.37
CA LEU A 207 22.12 -7.81 21.45
C LEU A 207 22.70 -7.47 20.07
N LEU A 208 22.39 -6.28 19.50
CA LEU A 208 22.98 -5.83 18.24
C LEU A 208 24.50 -5.62 18.33
N ALA A 209 24.99 -5.13 19.47
CA ALA A 209 26.40 -4.93 19.68
C ALA A 209 27.16 -6.26 19.84
N GLU A 210 26.55 -7.27 20.46
CA GLU A 210 27.12 -8.60 20.71
C GLU A 210 27.03 -9.53 19.49
N ALA A 211 26.22 -9.19 18.46
CA ALA A 211 26.05 -10.00 17.25
C ALA A 211 27.36 -10.17 16.47
N ASP A 212 27.55 -11.32 15.86
CA ASP A 212 28.68 -11.54 14.92
C ASP A 212 28.32 -11.03 13.51
N GLU A 213 27.14 -11.42 12.98
CA GLU A 213 26.67 -11.05 11.64
C GLU A 213 25.21 -10.52 11.69
N PRO A 214 24.94 -9.31 12.21
CA PRO A 214 23.57 -8.83 12.38
C PRO A 214 22.84 -8.63 11.05
N VAL A 215 21.57 -9.01 11.03
CA VAL A 215 20.64 -8.76 9.92
C VAL A 215 19.56 -7.77 10.38
N LEU A 216 19.32 -6.75 9.58
CA LEU A 216 18.18 -5.84 9.74
C LEU A 216 17.14 -6.15 8.67
N VAL A 217 15.98 -6.65 9.07
CA VAL A 217 14.83 -6.80 8.16
C VAL A 217 13.90 -5.61 8.36
N VAL A 218 13.80 -4.78 7.32
CA VAL A 218 12.96 -3.57 7.32
C VAL A 218 11.63 -3.85 6.64
N GLY A 219 10.54 -3.51 7.31
CA GLY A 219 9.19 -3.69 6.79
C GLY A 219 8.47 -2.38 6.51
N ASP A 220 7.26 -2.49 5.95
CA ASP A 220 6.45 -1.35 5.57
C ASP A 220 6.16 -0.38 6.72
N GLY A 221 6.22 -0.86 7.98
CA GLY A 221 6.08 -0.03 9.17
C GLY A 221 7.16 1.06 9.27
N VAL A 222 8.37 0.82 8.76
CA VAL A 222 9.44 1.83 8.71
C VAL A 222 9.08 2.92 7.70
N ALA A 223 8.72 2.56 6.46
CA ALA A 223 8.31 3.53 5.45
C ALA A 223 7.06 4.33 5.87
N ARG A 224 6.11 3.70 6.58
CA ARG A 224 4.91 4.36 7.12
C ARG A 224 5.20 5.39 8.20
N SER A 225 6.31 5.24 8.91
CA SER A 225 6.77 6.24 9.90
C SER A 225 7.52 7.42 9.26
N GLY A 226 7.76 7.39 7.94
CA GLY A 226 8.28 8.49 7.14
C GLY A 226 9.74 8.35 6.70
N ALA A 227 10.18 9.30 5.86
CA ALA A 227 11.53 9.32 5.33
C ALA A 227 12.61 9.39 6.43
N ASP A 228 12.34 10.12 7.53
CA ASP A 228 13.23 10.18 8.69
C ASP A 228 13.39 8.82 9.37
N ALA A 229 12.34 7.98 9.36
CA ALA A 229 12.40 6.62 9.89
C ALA A 229 13.26 5.71 9.00
N VAL A 230 13.17 5.87 7.68
CA VAL A 230 14.06 5.17 6.75
C VAL A 230 15.50 5.63 6.94
N ALA A 231 15.75 6.93 7.12
CA ALA A 231 17.09 7.45 7.44
C ALA A 231 17.63 6.90 8.75
N ALA A 232 16.78 6.73 9.78
CA ALA A 232 17.17 6.08 11.05
C ALA A 232 17.52 4.60 10.87
N ALA A 233 16.82 3.88 9.96
CA ALA A 233 17.18 2.50 9.60
C ALA A 233 18.54 2.42 8.91
N VAL A 234 18.85 3.39 8.02
CA VAL A 234 20.17 3.51 7.38
C VAL A 234 21.25 3.78 8.43
N ASP A 235 21.05 4.76 9.31
CA ASP A 235 22.00 5.09 10.37
C ASP A 235 22.28 3.90 11.32
N LEU A 236 21.23 3.14 11.68
CA LEU A 236 21.39 1.93 12.48
C LEU A 236 22.19 0.86 11.71
N ALA A 237 21.89 0.64 10.44
CA ALA A 237 22.60 -0.32 9.60
C ALA A 237 24.10 0.05 9.50
N GLU A 238 24.42 1.32 9.21
CA GLU A 238 25.79 1.81 9.11
C GLU A 238 26.57 1.65 10.43
N LYS A 239 25.95 2.05 11.57
CA LYS A 239 26.57 1.95 12.89
C LYS A 239 26.81 0.52 13.38
N THR A 240 25.95 -0.41 12.94
CA THR A 240 26.06 -1.82 13.35
C THR A 240 26.82 -2.69 12.34
N GLY A 241 27.01 -2.25 11.10
CA GLY A 241 27.52 -3.07 10.01
C GLY A 241 26.54 -4.16 9.58
N ALA A 242 25.24 -4.00 9.86
CA ALA A 242 24.22 -5.00 9.55
C ALA A 242 23.95 -5.09 8.05
N ARG A 243 23.75 -6.32 7.54
CA ARG A 243 23.16 -6.48 6.21
C ARG A 243 21.66 -6.23 6.27
N VAL A 244 21.10 -5.61 5.20
CA VAL A 244 19.72 -5.17 5.20
C VAL A 244 18.90 -5.94 4.16
N HIS A 245 17.72 -6.40 4.59
CA HIS A 245 16.72 -7.00 3.74
C HIS A 245 15.36 -6.29 3.92
N GLY A 246 14.60 -6.12 2.82
CA GLY A 246 13.19 -5.78 2.90
C GLY A 246 12.35 -7.00 3.27
N GLU A 247 11.22 -6.78 3.94
CA GLU A 247 10.31 -7.87 4.31
C GLU A 247 9.74 -8.61 3.09
N ILE A 248 9.24 -9.82 3.31
CA ILE A 248 8.54 -10.61 2.29
C ILE A 248 7.30 -9.84 1.84
N LEU A 249 7.11 -9.67 0.52
CA LEU A 249 5.98 -8.94 -0.07
C LEU A 249 5.87 -7.48 0.42
N SER A 250 6.99 -6.78 0.51
CA SER A 250 6.96 -5.33 0.75
C SER A 250 5.98 -4.60 -0.17
N SER A 251 5.28 -3.64 0.38
CA SER A 251 4.35 -2.78 -0.34
C SER A 251 4.78 -1.30 -0.38
N GLU A 252 5.90 -0.98 0.26
CA GLU A 252 6.48 0.37 0.30
C GLU A 252 8.01 0.28 0.15
N ALA A 253 8.66 1.38 -0.23
CA ALA A 253 10.12 1.46 -0.25
C ALA A 253 10.63 1.68 1.17
N ASN A 254 11.11 0.60 1.80
CA ASN A 254 11.43 0.55 3.23
C ASN A 254 12.87 0.95 3.54
N PHE A 255 13.74 0.96 2.52
CA PHE A 255 15.16 1.26 2.58
C PHE A 255 15.64 1.65 1.18
N PRO A 256 16.61 2.57 1.02
CA PRO A 256 17.17 2.89 -0.29
C PRO A 256 17.90 1.67 -0.86
N THR A 257 17.40 1.14 -1.99
CA THR A 257 17.90 -0.13 -2.54
C THR A 257 19.27 -0.02 -3.21
N ALA A 258 19.75 1.20 -3.50
CA ALA A 258 21.10 1.48 -3.95
C ALA A 258 22.15 1.48 -2.83
N HIS A 259 21.75 1.43 -1.55
CA HIS A 259 22.67 1.47 -0.42
C HIS A 259 23.58 0.23 -0.36
N GLU A 260 24.86 0.39 -0.01
CA GLU A 260 25.85 -0.70 -0.03
C GLU A 260 25.54 -1.88 0.91
N GLN A 261 24.78 -1.63 1.99
CA GLN A 261 24.36 -2.67 2.93
C GLN A 261 23.02 -3.33 2.55
N TRP A 262 22.34 -2.82 1.53
CA TRP A 262 21.13 -3.46 1.00
C TRP A 262 21.48 -4.70 0.19
N VAL A 263 20.85 -5.84 0.52
CA VAL A 263 21.08 -7.11 -0.20
C VAL A 263 19.90 -7.44 -1.10
N SER A 264 18.68 -7.48 -0.57
CA SER A 264 17.48 -7.82 -1.35
C SER A 264 16.20 -7.62 -0.54
N TYR A 265 15.05 -7.60 -1.20
CA TYR A 265 13.80 -8.03 -0.55
C TYR A 265 13.83 -9.53 -0.30
N LEU A 266 13.26 -9.98 0.82
CA LEU A 266 13.12 -11.41 1.10
C LEU A 266 12.13 -12.04 0.12
N PRO A 267 12.52 -13.12 -0.57
CA PRO A 267 11.64 -13.79 -1.52
C PRO A 267 10.53 -14.60 -0.82
N THR A 268 9.55 -15.04 -1.59
CA THR A 268 8.48 -15.93 -1.10
C THR A 268 8.92 -17.41 -1.01
N SER A 269 10.05 -17.77 -1.58
CA SER A 269 10.63 -19.12 -1.55
C SER A 269 11.23 -19.44 -0.18
N GLU A 270 10.82 -20.57 0.41
CA GLU A 270 11.32 -21.07 1.70
C GLU A 270 12.85 -21.17 1.75
N ALA A 271 13.42 -21.90 0.80
CA ALA A 271 14.87 -22.18 0.80
C ALA A 271 15.71 -20.91 0.63
N SER A 272 15.27 -20.00 -0.25
CA SER A 272 15.98 -18.74 -0.49
C SER A 272 15.89 -17.82 0.73
N THR A 273 14.70 -17.70 1.33
CA THR A 273 14.49 -16.86 2.52
C THR A 273 15.27 -17.41 3.72
N ALA A 274 15.23 -18.71 3.97
CA ALA A 274 16.01 -19.32 5.05
C ALA A 274 17.51 -19.09 4.87
N THR A 275 18.03 -19.17 3.64
CA THR A 275 19.45 -18.88 3.34
C THR A 275 19.81 -17.41 3.61
N LEU A 276 18.93 -16.47 3.28
CA LEU A 276 19.16 -15.03 3.51
C LEU A 276 19.04 -14.63 4.99
N LEU A 277 18.27 -15.40 5.77
CA LEU A 277 18.07 -15.21 7.22
C LEU A 277 19.01 -16.09 8.07
N ASP A 278 19.93 -16.84 7.46
CA ASP A 278 20.95 -17.62 8.18
C ASP A 278 21.96 -16.66 8.80
N THR A 279 21.84 -16.48 10.14
CA THR A 279 22.63 -15.53 10.93
C THR A 279 22.41 -15.77 12.43
N ASP A 280 23.28 -15.17 13.27
CA ASP A 280 23.18 -15.24 14.73
C ASP A 280 22.15 -14.27 15.32
N THR A 281 21.90 -13.12 14.67
CA THR A 281 21.02 -12.06 15.21
C THR A 281 20.23 -11.37 14.11
N ILE A 282 18.91 -11.27 14.29
CA ILE A 282 17.99 -10.55 13.39
C ILE A 282 17.22 -9.48 14.16
N CYS A 283 17.21 -8.27 13.61
CA CYS A 283 16.31 -7.20 14.02
C CYS A 283 15.19 -7.03 12.98
N PHE A 284 13.95 -7.38 13.36
CA PHE A 284 12.75 -7.16 12.58
C PHE A 284 12.16 -5.78 12.93
N ALA A 285 12.28 -4.80 12.05
CA ALA A 285 11.81 -3.44 12.25
C ALA A 285 10.61 -3.11 11.35
N GLY A 286 9.44 -2.85 11.93
CA GLY A 286 8.22 -2.52 11.20
C GLY A 286 7.69 -3.63 10.29
N VAL A 287 8.08 -4.86 10.54
CA VAL A 287 7.74 -6.03 9.70
C VAL A 287 6.33 -6.51 10.01
N SER A 288 5.50 -6.67 8.98
CA SER A 288 4.15 -7.22 9.08
C SER A 288 4.04 -8.66 8.57
N THR A 289 4.99 -9.11 7.77
CA THR A 289 5.01 -10.45 7.17
C THR A 289 6.40 -11.06 7.33
N ASN A 290 6.48 -12.08 8.16
CA ASN A 290 7.71 -12.83 8.40
C ASN A 290 7.48 -14.34 8.19
N THR A 291 6.72 -14.68 7.14
CA THR A 291 6.43 -16.04 6.68
C THR A 291 6.17 -16.03 5.17
N THR A 292 6.25 -17.19 4.53
CA THR A 292 6.00 -17.38 3.10
C THR A 292 4.50 -17.43 2.77
N LEU A 293 4.15 -17.39 1.47
CA LEU A 293 2.76 -17.52 0.99
C LEU A 293 2.23 -18.94 1.15
N THR A 294 3.10 -19.93 0.95
CA THR A 294 2.78 -21.36 1.07
C THR A 294 3.33 -21.90 2.40
N ARG A 295 2.86 -23.07 2.79
CA ARG A 295 3.39 -23.76 3.97
C ARG A 295 4.86 -24.08 3.73
N HIS A 296 5.72 -23.70 4.66
CA HIS A 296 7.12 -24.14 4.72
C HIS A 296 7.26 -25.36 5.62
N ASP A 297 8.19 -26.27 5.27
CA ASP A 297 8.43 -27.51 6.00
C ASP A 297 9.45 -27.32 7.13
N GLU A 298 10.41 -26.40 6.95
CA GLU A 298 11.45 -26.05 7.91
C GLU A 298 11.22 -24.63 8.48
N ALA A 299 11.85 -24.30 9.59
CA ALA A 299 11.81 -22.96 10.14
C ALA A 299 12.58 -21.98 9.23
N LEU A 300 11.98 -20.81 8.91
CA LEU A 300 12.65 -19.77 8.12
C LEU A 300 13.79 -19.08 8.88
N VAL A 301 13.72 -19.08 10.20
CA VAL A 301 14.72 -18.53 11.11
C VAL A 301 15.13 -19.66 12.03
N ASP A 302 16.45 -19.86 12.18
CA ASP A 302 16.98 -20.88 13.09
C ASP A 302 16.46 -20.62 14.52
N PRO A 303 16.00 -21.64 15.25
CA PRO A 303 15.51 -21.48 16.63
C PRO A 303 16.53 -20.89 17.61
N ASP A 304 17.83 -21.01 17.32
CA ASP A 304 18.91 -20.48 18.15
C ASP A 304 19.28 -19.03 17.77
N THR A 305 18.71 -18.46 16.69
CA THR A 305 18.92 -17.07 16.29
C THR A 305 18.29 -16.09 17.28
N THR A 306 19.07 -15.11 17.72
CA THR A 306 18.58 -13.99 18.53
C THR A 306 17.64 -13.09 17.72
N CYS A 307 16.41 -12.88 18.20
CA CYS A 307 15.41 -12.09 17.51
C CYS A 307 15.04 -10.82 18.28
N ILE A 308 15.25 -9.67 17.65
CA ILE A 308 14.82 -8.35 18.12
C ILE A 308 13.61 -7.93 17.30
N HIS A 309 12.52 -7.51 17.94
CA HIS A 309 11.32 -7.06 17.27
C HIS A 309 11.00 -5.62 17.63
N VAL A 310 10.80 -4.78 16.62
CA VAL A 310 10.38 -3.37 16.72
C VAL A 310 9.12 -3.16 15.90
N SER A 311 8.02 -2.73 16.53
CA SER A 311 6.75 -2.44 15.84
C SER A 311 5.84 -1.56 16.68
N ASP A 312 5.02 -0.73 16.04
CA ASP A 312 3.87 -0.06 16.65
C ASP A 312 2.65 -0.98 16.81
N ASP A 313 2.66 -2.15 16.16
CA ASP A 313 1.65 -3.20 16.26
C ASP A 313 2.12 -4.34 17.17
N ALA A 314 1.64 -4.34 18.41
CA ALA A 314 1.94 -5.39 19.38
C ALA A 314 1.59 -6.82 18.91
N TRP A 315 0.67 -6.96 17.94
CA TRP A 315 0.32 -8.26 17.38
C TRP A 315 1.47 -8.88 16.54
N GLN A 316 2.30 -8.05 15.93
CA GLN A 316 3.41 -8.52 15.10
C GLN A 316 4.59 -9.04 15.94
N VAL A 317 4.79 -8.44 17.12
CA VAL A 317 5.94 -8.75 17.98
C VAL A 317 5.84 -10.15 18.58
N GLY A 318 6.85 -10.97 18.31
CA GLY A 318 6.90 -12.36 18.80
C GLY A 318 5.87 -13.30 18.18
N LYS A 319 5.21 -12.91 17.08
CA LYS A 319 4.12 -13.68 16.47
C LYS A 319 4.58 -15.01 15.88
N ASN A 320 5.64 -15.02 15.12
CA ASN A 320 6.13 -16.22 14.42
C ASN A 320 7.48 -16.70 14.98
N GLN A 321 8.32 -15.79 15.48
CA GLN A 321 9.59 -16.09 16.16
C GLN A 321 9.54 -15.52 17.58
N PRO A 322 10.12 -16.20 18.59
CA PRO A 322 10.26 -15.61 19.92
C PRO A 322 11.08 -14.32 19.85
N ALA A 323 10.72 -13.32 20.65
CA ALA A 323 11.47 -12.09 20.76
C ALA A 323 12.40 -12.13 21.97
N ASP A 324 13.72 -11.97 21.76
CA ASP A 324 14.71 -11.79 22.82
C ASP A 324 14.72 -10.36 23.35
N ALA A 325 14.40 -9.39 22.48
CA ALA A 325 14.03 -8.03 22.83
C ALA A 325 12.76 -7.63 22.06
N ALA A 326 11.78 -7.05 22.76
CA ALA A 326 10.48 -6.69 22.23
C ALA A 326 10.20 -5.21 22.47
N VAL A 327 10.34 -4.37 21.44
CA VAL A 327 10.14 -2.92 21.54
C VAL A 327 8.84 -2.55 20.84
N ILE A 328 7.81 -2.17 21.64
CA ILE A 328 6.56 -1.63 21.11
C ILE A 328 6.70 -0.11 21.06
N GLY A 329 6.76 0.44 19.86
CA GLY A 329 6.92 1.87 19.61
C GLY A 329 6.88 2.20 18.14
N ASP A 330 6.92 3.49 17.84
CA ASP A 330 7.07 3.98 16.47
C ASP A 330 8.42 3.50 15.90
N PRO A 331 8.44 2.76 14.77
CA PRO A 331 9.67 2.19 14.23
C PRO A 331 10.76 3.23 13.99
N GLY A 332 10.42 4.44 13.53
CA GLY A 332 11.40 5.50 13.28
C GLY A 332 12.06 5.99 14.57
N LEU A 333 11.26 6.30 15.59
CA LEU A 333 11.79 6.75 16.89
C LEU A 333 12.62 5.64 17.57
N VAL A 334 12.16 4.40 17.49
CA VAL A 334 12.90 3.26 18.07
C VAL A 334 14.23 3.02 17.36
N LEU A 335 14.26 3.06 16.01
CA LEU A 335 15.48 2.88 15.23
C LEU A 335 16.49 4.00 15.50
N GLN A 336 16.02 5.25 15.64
CA GLN A 336 16.88 6.37 16.01
C GLN A 336 17.50 6.17 17.40
N ASP A 337 16.67 5.82 18.41
CA ASP A 337 17.16 5.55 19.75
C ASP A 337 18.15 4.37 19.78
N LEU A 338 17.90 3.30 19.01
CA LEU A 338 18.84 2.18 18.89
C LEU A 338 20.15 2.59 18.24
N ALA A 339 20.11 3.38 17.17
CA ALA A 339 21.32 3.89 16.50
C ALA A 339 22.17 4.74 17.47
N ASP A 340 21.53 5.54 18.31
CA ASP A 340 22.24 6.31 19.34
C ASP A 340 22.81 5.43 20.47
N LEU A 341 22.07 4.41 20.89
CA LEU A 341 22.49 3.48 21.95
C LEU A 341 23.64 2.56 21.52
N VAL A 342 23.69 2.10 20.25
CA VAL A 342 24.79 1.27 19.75
C VAL A 342 26.05 2.07 19.49
N GLN A 343 25.94 3.39 19.36
CA GLN A 343 27.09 4.26 19.13
C GLN A 343 28.11 4.14 20.27
N GLY A 344 29.33 3.76 19.92
CA GLY A 344 30.45 3.57 20.89
C GLY A 344 30.42 2.24 21.63
N ARG A 345 29.44 1.34 21.37
CA ARG A 345 29.49 -0.07 21.85
C ARG A 345 30.29 -0.97 20.91
N LEU A 346 30.42 -0.61 19.64
CA LEU A 346 31.18 -1.32 18.64
C LEU A 346 32.47 -0.59 18.30
N SER A 347 33.52 -1.33 17.98
CA SER A 347 34.75 -0.79 17.42
C SER A 347 34.60 -0.63 15.89
N GLU A 348 35.35 0.30 15.30
CA GLU A 348 35.41 0.45 13.84
C GLU A 348 35.88 -0.85 13.15
N ASP A 349 36.77 -1.62 13.77
CA ASP A 349 37.26 -2.91 13.24
C ASP A 349 36.12 -3.95 13.19
N ALA A 350 35.27 -4.02 14.23
CA ALA A 350 34.13 -4.94 14.25
C ALA A 350 33.05 -4.58 13.18
N VAL A 351 32.80 -3.30 12.99
CA VAL A 351 31.90 -2.85 11.91
C VAL A 351 32.49 -3.18 10.53
N ALA A 352 33.79 -2.96 10.33
CA ALA A 352 34.47 -3.27 9.08
C ALA A 352 34.43 -4.78 8.76
N GLU A 353 34.62 -5.67 9.75
CA GLU A 353 34.52 -7.12 9.58
C GLU A 353 33.09 -7.54 9.14
N ARG A 354 32.05 -6.95 9.75
CA ARG A 354 30.66 -7.21 9.36
C ARG A 354 30.33 -6.71 7.94
N LEU A 355 30.87 -5.56 7.53
CA LEU A 355 30.73 -5.03 6.17
C LEU A 355 31.39 -5.93 5.10
N GLU A 356 32.49 -6.65 5.45
CA GLU A 356 33.03 -7.66 4.54
C GLU A 356 32.03 -8.79 4.28
N ALA A 357 31.29 -9.26 5.30
CA ALA A 357 30.25 -10.26 5.15
C ALA A 357 29.04 -9.73 4.33
N VAL A 358 28.71 -8.44 4.47
CA VAL A 358 27.68 -7.79 3.62
C VAL A 358 28.09 -7.78 2.16
N ALA A 359 29.35 -7.41 1.86
CA ALA A 359 29.87 -7.41 0.49
C ALA A 359 29.82 -8.82 -0.14
N GLU A 360 30.19 -9.86 0.61
CA GLU A 360 30.09 -11.25 0.17
C GLU A 360 28.62 -11.67 -0.09
N ALA A 361 27.67 -11.22 0.75
CA ALA A 361 26.26 -11.49 0.54
C ALA A 361 25.75 -10.82 -0.75
N ASN A 362 26.14 -9.57 -1.00
CA ASN A 362 25.82 -8.84 -2.24
C ASN A 362 26.39 -9.54 -3.48
N GLU A 363 27.64 -10.00 -3.43
CA GLU A 363 28.24 -10.76 -4.55
C GLU A 363 27.47 -12.07 -4.84
N ARG A 364 26.99 -12.76 -3.81
CA ARG A 364 26.20 -14.00 -3.98
C ARG A 364 24.87 -13.77 -4.69
N VAL A 365 24.18 -12.64 -4.45
CA VAL A 365 22.87 -12.34 -5.05
C VAL A 365 22.97 -11.55 -6.36
N ALA A 366 24.12 -10.92 -6.65
CA ALA A 366 24.31 -10.03 -7.79
C ALA A 366 23.94 -10.68 -9.14
N ALA A 367 24.39 -11.91 -9.38
CA ALA A 367 24.09 -12.62 -10.63
C ALA A 367 22.60 -12.96 -10.77
N THR A 368 21.93 -13.31 -9.66
CA THR A 368 20.51 -13.58 -9.64
C THR A 368 19.71 -12.30 -9.90
N ARG A 369 20.07 -11.19 -9.26
CA ARG A 369 19.45 -9.88 -9.49
C ARG A 369 19.59 -9.43 -10.94
N ALA A 370 20.80 -9.51 -11.51
CA ALA A 370 21.07 -9.10 -12.88
C ALA A 370 20.29 -9.92 -13.92
N GLY A 371 20.09 -11.22 -13.68
CA GLY A 371 19.34 -12.10 -14.57
C GLY A 371 17.83 -12.09 -14.36
N PHE A 372 17.33 -11.38 -13.33
CA PHE A 372 15.93 -11.42 -12.97
C PHE A 372 15.07 -10.71 -14.02
N GLY A 373 14.10 -11.44 -14.61
CA GLY A 373 13.18 -10.89 -15.61
C GLY A 373 13.74 -10.76 -17.04
N GLU A 374 14.96 -11.26 -17.33
CA GLU A 374 15.53 -11.25 -18.70
C GLU A 374 14.72 -12.13 -19.66
N GLY A 375 14.08 -13.21 -19.16
CA GLY A 375 13.30 -14.15 -19.95
C GLY A 375 14.15 -15.05 -20.84
N ASP A 376 13.61 -16.18 -21.28
CA ASP A 376 14.27 -17.12 -22.20
C ASP A 376 13.88 -16.91 -23.68
N GLY A 377 13.08 -15.87 -23.96
CA GLY A 377 12.46 -15.67 -25.27
C GLY A 377 13.38 -14.93 -26.26
N ASP A 378 13.51 -15.51 -27.46
CA ASP A 378 14.17 -14.89 -28.63
C ASP A 378 13.11 -14.62 -29.74
N ASP A 379 11.87 -14.28 -29.34
CA ASP A 379 10.76 -14.02 -30.26
C ASP A 379 10.58 -12.52 -30.57
N GLY A 380 11.47 -11.67 -30.06
CA GLY A 380 11.50 -10.23 -30.33
C GLY A 380 10.55 -9.40 -29.45
N ARG A 381 9.80 -10.03 -28.51
CA ARG A 381 9.02 -9.31 -27.49
C ARG A 381 9.94 -8.68 -26.45
N ILE A 382 9.39 -7.76 -25.67
CA ILE A 382 10.09 -7.06 -24.59
C ILE A 382 10.22 -8.01 -23.38
N SER A 383 11.40 -8.11 -22.77
CA SER A 383 11.54 -8.77 -21.48
C SER A 383 11.01 -7.88 -20.35
N LYS A 384 10.57 -8.48 -19.24
CA LYS A 384 10.15 -7.72 -18.05
C LYS A 384 11.31 -6.86 -17.49
N ALA A 385 12.56 -7.35 -17.63
CA ALA A 385 13.76 -6.61 -17.28
C ALA A 385 13.92 -5.35 -18.16
N GLN A 386 13.82 -5.48 -19.49
CA GLN A 386 13.89 -4.34 -20.40
C GLN A 386 12.80 -3.31 -20.10
N LEU A 387 11.58 -3.76 -19.78
CA LEU A 387 10.48 -2.86 -19.41
C LEU A 387 10.80 -2.07 -18.14
N VAL A 388 11.22 -2.76 -17.07
CA VAL A 388 11.53 -2.12 -15.78
C VAL A 388 12.72 -1.18 -15.91
N ASP A 389 13.79 -1.59 -16.60
CA ASP A 389 14.98 -0.75 -16.82
C ASP A 389 14.65 0.51 -17.67
N ALA A 390 13.73 0.40 -18.63
CA ALA A 390 13.25 1.55 -19.39
C ALA A 390 12.40 2.50 -18.54
N MET A 391 11.50 1.94 -17.72
CA MET A 391 10.70 2.74 -16.77
C MET A 391 11.59 3.50 -15.79
N GLU A 392 12.60 2.86 -15.20
CA GLU A 392 13.54 3.52 -14.29
C GLU A 392 14.30 4.66 -14.97
N ARG A 393 14.78 4.43 -16.20
CA ARG A 393 15.51 5.43 -16.98
C ARG A 393 14.69 6.68 -17.30
N VAL A 394 13.39 6.46 -17.60
CA VAL A 394 12.51 7.53 -18.09
C VAL A 394 11.70 8.18 -16.96
N ALA A 395 11.29 7.40 -15.97
CA ALA A 395 10.38 7.81 -14.88
C ALA A 395 11.03 7.64 -13.50
N GLY A 396 12.36 7.76 -13.38
CA GLY A 396 13.11 7.46 -12.15
C GLY A 396 12.64 8.21 -10.91
N ASP A 397 12.07 9.41 -11.04
CA ASP A 397 11.57 10.21 -9.92
C ASP A 397 10.05 10.08 -9.69
N ALA A 398 9.34 9.29 -10.51
CA ALA A 398 7.89 9.15 -10.43
C ALA A 398 7.44 8.45 -9.14
N ALA A 399 6.20 8.75 -8.73
CA ALA A 399 5.48 7.99 -7.72
C ALA A 399 4.90 6.73 -8.36
N ILE A 400 5.38 5.56 -7.95
CA ILE A 400 4.99 4.27 -8.52
C ILE A 400 3.86 3.65 -7.70
N VAL A 401 2.78 3.27 -8.37
CA VAL A 401 1.71 2.45 -7.79
C VAL A 401 1.67 1.12 -8.53
N ASP A 402 2.10 0.05 -7.86
CA ASP A 402 2.38 -1.23 -8.49
C ASP A 402 1.35 -2.32 -8.17
N GLU A 403 0.88 -2.97 -9.22
CA GLU A 403 0.18 -4.25 -9.23
C GLU A 403 0.64 -5.11 -10.42
N GLY A 404 1.94 -5.07 -10.73
CA GLY A 404 2.56 -5.83 -11.82
C GLY A 404 2.64 -7.34 -11.58
N VAL A 405 2.31 -7.80 -10.40
CA VAL A 405 2.31 -9.20 -9.92
C VAL A 405 3.67 -9.87 -10.17
N THR A 406 3.90 -10.56 -11.29
CA THR A 406 5.21 -11.15 -11.60
C THR A 406 6.25 -10.09 -11.95
N SER A 407 5.87 -9.03 -12.66
CA SER A 407 6.76 -7.91 -13.00
C SER A 407 7.13 -7.05 -11.79
N LYS A 408 6.34 -7.07 -10.71
CA LYS A 408 6.69 -6.50 -9.40
C LYS A 408 8.03 -7.01 -8.89
N PHE A 409 8.24 -8.33 -8.95
CA PHE A 409 9.49 -8.91 -8.46
C PHE A 409 10.69 -8.48 -9.31
N VAL A 410 10.49 -8.22 -10.61
CA VAL A 410 11.52 -7.65 -11.48
C VAL A 410 11.86 -6.23 -11.03
N MET A 411 10.86 -5.38 -10.80
CA MET A 411 11.03 -4.01 -10.31
C MET A 411 11.78 -3.98 -8.96
N LEU A 412 11.36 -4.77 -7.99
CA LEU A 412 11.97 -4.83 -6.66
C LEU A 412 13.43 -5.33 -6.67
N ASN A 413 13.87 -6.02 -7.73
CA ASN A 413 15.24 -6.51 -7.87
C ASN A 413 16.14 -5.62 -8.73
N ARG A 414 15.59 -4.75 -9.57
CA ARG A 414 16.36 -3.99 -10.58
C ARG A 414 16.32 -2.48 -10.39
N TRP A 415 15.21 -1.94 -9.91
CA TRP A 415 15.03 -0.49 -9.74
C TRP A 415 15.65 0.00 -8.43
N ASP A 416 16.43 1.06 -8.47
CA ASP A 416 16.98 1.72 -7.31
C ASP A 416 15.91 2.60 -6.64
N LEU A 417 15.04 1.94 -5.85
CA LEU A 417 13.91 2.59 -5.19
C LEU A 417 14.35 3.48 -4.02
N GLU A 418 13.82 4.69 -4.02
CA GLU A 418 14.00 5.68 -2.95
C GLU A 418 12.80 5.71 -2.00
N PRO A 419 12.96 6.20 -0.76
CA PRO A 419 11.85 6.37 0.18
C PRO A 419 10.69 7.18 -0.43
N GLU A 420 9.45 6.81 -0.08
CA GLU A 420 8.21 7.48 -0.52
C GLU A 420 7.95 7.41 -2.04
N GLN A 421 8.74 6.65 -2.79
CA GLN A 421 8.58 6.50 -4.23
C GLN A 421 7.56 5.43 -4.61
N TYR A 422 7.46 4.36 -3.84
CA TYR A 422 6.78 3.13 -4.23
C TYR A 422 5.68 2.74 -3.24
N ILE A 423 4.50 2.44 -3.75
CA ILE A 423 3.41 1.76 -3.04
C ILE A 423 2.86 0.62 -3.89
N SER A 424 2.43 -0.46 -3.25
CA SER A 424 1.92 -1.64 -3.96
C SER A 424 0.81 -2.36 -3.21
N ASN A 425 0.17 -3.29 -3.88
CA ASN A 425 -0.87 -4.14 -3.30
C ASN A 425 -0.26 -5.26 -2.43
N LYS A 426 -0.24 -5.06 -1.11
CA LYS A 426 0.14 -6.10 -0.14
C LYS A 426 -0.97 -7.11 0.13
N GLY A 427 -2.21 -6.73 -0.12
CA GLY A 427 -3.39 -7.56 0.16
C GLY A 427 -3.55 -8.75 -0.77
N GLY A 428 -2.91 -8.76 -1.94
CA GLY A 428 -2.94 -9.83 -2.93
C GLY A 428 -4.25 -9.95 -3.71
N GLY A 429 -5.27 -9.17 -3.40
CA GLY A 429 -6.51 -9.09 -4.20
C GLY A 429 -6.31 -8.19 -5.41
N LEU A 430 -6.43 -8.73 -6.62
CA LEU A 430 -6.27 -7.92 -7.84
C LEU A 430 -7.34 -6.84 -7.96
N GLY A 431 -6.97 -5.72 -8.62
CA GLY A 431 -7.84 -4.56 -8.85
C GLY A 431 -7.66 -3.42 -7.85
N TYR A 432 -6.65 -3.47 -6.99
CA TYR A 432 -6.28 -2.36 -6.12
C TYR A 432 -5.46 -1.30 -6.88
N GLY A 433 -4.48 -1.73 -7.69
CA GLY A 433 -3.41 -0.87 -8.20
C GLY A 433 -3.92 0.29 -9.04
N LEU A 434 -4.78 0.04 -10.02
CA LEU A 434 -5.27 1.10 -10.90
C LEU A 434 -6.13 2.15 -10.17
N PRO A 435 -7.14 1.78 -9.35
CA PRO A 435 -7.83 2.76 -8.51
C PRO A 435 -6.89 3.53 -7.56
N ALA A 436 -5.92 2.84 -6.95
CA ALA A 436 -4.96 3.48 -6.06
C ALA A 436 -4.05 4.47 -6.81
N ALA A 437 -3.64 4.17 -8.05
CA ALA A 437 -2.89 5.10 -8.89
C ALA A 437 -3.70 6.37 -9.20
N VAL A 438 -5.00 6.23 -9.49
CA VAL A 438 -5.90 7.41 -9.63
C VAL A 438 -5.94 8.22 -8.33
N GLY A 439 -6.05 7.56 -7.18
CA GLY A 439 -6.02 8.24 -5.87
C GLY A 439 -4.69 8.93 -5.59
N ALA A 440 -3.57 8.31 -5.94
CA ALA A 440 -2.24 8.91 -5.83
C ALA A 440 -2.09 10.15 -6.73
N ALA A 441 -2.61 10.09 -7.97
CA ALA A 441 -2.63 11.26 -8.87
C ALA A 441 -3.47 12.41 -8.30
N VAL A 442 -4.61 12.13 -7.66
CA VAL A 442 -5.39 13.16 -6.93
C VAL A 442 -4.56 13.78 -5.80
N ALA A 443 -3.77 12.98 -5.08
CA ALA A 443 -2.93 13.48 -4.00
C ALA A 443 -1.77 14.35 -4.52
N GLU A 444 -1.09 13.91 -5.59
CA GLU A 444 0.00 14.67 -6.20
C GLU A 444 -0.49 15.99 -6.80
N ALA A 445 -1.68 16.03 -7.41
CA ALA A 445 -2.27 17.24 -7.97
C ALA A 445 -2.50 18.36 -6.93
N GLN A 446 -2.44 18.05 -5.62
CA GLN A 446 -2.55 19.04 -4.55
C GLN A 446 -1.21 19.69 -4.16
N ARG A 447 -0.10 19.25 -4.75
CA ARG A 447 1.23 19.79 -4.44
C ARG A 447 1.60 20.94 -5.36
N ASP A 448 2.41 21.87 -4.83
CA ASP A 448 3.06 22.91 -5.65
C ASP A 448 4.09 22.33 -6.64
N ASP A 449 4.70 21.18 -6.29
CA ASP A 449 5.68 20.45 -7.11
C ASP A 449 5.26 18.96 -7.10
N PRO A 450 4.30 18.59 -7.98
CA PRO A 450 3.81 17.22 -8.07
C PRO A 450 4.86 16.30 -8.71
N ARG A 451 4.91 15.05 -8.25
CA ARG A 451 5.62 13.98 -8.97
C ARG A 451 4.71 13.41 -10.05
N ASP A 452 5.29 12.97 -11.15
CA ASP A 452 4.58 12.11 -12.10
C ASP A 452 4.07 10.86 -11.37
N VAL A 453 2.89 10.38 -11.72
CA VAL A 453 2.32 9.15 -11.18
C VAL A 453 2.31 8.07 -12.24
N VAL A 454 2.99 6.97 -11.96
CA VAL A 454 3.01 5.79 -12.83
C VAL A 454 2.29 4.63 -12.14
N GLY A 455 1.18 4.18 -12.74
CA GLY A 455 0.52 2.94 -12.40
C GLY A 455 1.15 1.77 -13.16
N PHE A 456 1.84 0.86 -12.49
CA PHE A 456 2.44 -0.32 -13.12
C PHE A 456 1.59 -1.56 -12.87
N MET A 457 0.95 -2.08 -13.91
CA MET A 457 -0.07 -3.12 -13.81
C MET A 457 0.28 -4.36 -14.63
N GLY A 458 -0.09 -5.55 -14.14
CA GLY A 458 -0.26 -6.70 -15.02
C GLY A 458 -1.56 -6.56 -15.82
N ASP A 459 -1.63 -7.15 -17.00
CA ASP A 459 -2.83 -7.18 -17.84
C ASP A 459 -4.05 -7.76 -17.12
N GLY A 460 -3.86 -8.82 -16.34
CA GLY A 460 -4.90 -9.39 -15.50
C GLY A 460 -5.37 -8.44 -14.40
N SER A 461 -4.46 -7.71 -13.75
CA SER A 461 -4.79 -6.71 -12.73
C SER A 461 -5.57 -5.52 -13.31
N TYR A 462 -5.14 -5.01 -14.47
CA TYR A 462 -5.82 -3.93 -15.17
C TYR A 462 -7.28 -4.30 -15.48
N GLN A 463 -7.55 -5.53 -15.90
CA GLN A 463 -8.88 -5.99 -16.31
C GLN A 463 -9.89 -6.10 -15.16
N TYR A 464 -9.48 -6.01 -13.90
CA TYR A 464 -10.44 -5.96 -12.78
C TYR A 464 -11.26 -4.67 -12.79
N TYR A 465 -10.61 -3.51 -12.93
CA TYR A 465 -11.27 -2.21 -12.88
C TYR A 465 -10.76 -1.21 -13.94
N PRO A 466 -10.77 -1.56 -15.23
CA PRO A 466 -10.27 -0.66 -16.29
C PRO A 466 -11.02 0.66 -16.35
N HIS A 467 -12.29 0.67 -15.92
CA HIS A 467 -13.12 1.86 -15.83
C HIS A 467 -12.69 2.85 -14.74
N SER A 468 -11.64 2.57 -13.95
CA SER A 468 -10.96 3.57 -13.13
C SER A 468 -10.33 4.67 -13.97
N ILE A 469 -9.93 4.36 -15.20
CA ILE A 469 -9.46 5.34 -16.19
C ILE A 469 -10.49 6.44 -16.45
N TYR A 470 -11.81 6.11 -16.42
CA TYR A 470 -12.85 7.11 -16.54
C TYR A 470 -12.75 8.18 -15.44
N SER A 471 -12.42 7.79 -14.21
CA SER A 471 -12.24 8.75 -13.11
C SER A 471 -11.01 9.62 -13.34
N ALA A 472 -9.89 9.06 -13.79
CA ALA A 472 -8.70 9.84 -14.14
C ALA A 472 -9.01 10.85 -15.27
N ALA A 473 -9.67 10.42 -16.35
CA ALA A 473 -10.07 11.27 -17.46
C ALA A 473 -11.09 12.35 -17.06
N ARG A 474 -12.07 11.99 -16.22
CA ARG A 474 -13.10 12.93 -15.75
C ARG A 474 -12.52 14.11 -14.98
N TYR A 475 -11.46 13.88 -14.24
CA TYR A 475 -10.83 14.87 -13.36
C TYR A 475 -9.52 15.42 -13.93
N ASP A 476 -9.21 15.10 -15.20
CA ASP A 476 -8.03 15.58 -15.93
C ASP A 476 -6.73 15.35 -15.13
N LEU A 477 -6.57 14.11 -14.61
CA LEU A 477 -5.43 13.75 -13.78
C LEU A 477 -4.25 13.29 -14.63
N ASP A 478 -3.07 13.81 -14.34
CA ASP A 478 -1.83 13.34 -14.93
C ASP A 478 -1.47 11.97 -14.35
N LEU A 479 -1.69 10.92 -15.14
CA LEU A 479 -1.49 9.53 -14.76
C LEU A 479 -1.02 8.73 -15.97
N THR A 480 0.16 8.17 -15.90
CA THR A 480 0.64 7.18 -16.87
C THR A 480 0.44 5.77 -16.34
N VAL A 481 -0.27 4.93 -17.08
CA VAL A 481 -0.48 3.52 -16.75
C VAL A 481 0.33 2.65 -17.71
N VAL A 482 1.25 1.85 -17.17
CA VAL A 482 2.06 0.90 -17.92
C VAL A 482 1.57 -0.50 -17.62
N ILE A 483 1.07 -1.19 -18.65
CA ILE A 483 0.56 -2.56 -18.53
C ILE A 483 1.63 -3.53 -19.04
N SER A 484 2.09 -4.42 -18.16
CA SER A 484 2.94 -5.57 -18.51
C SER A 484 2.03 -6.69 -19.02
N ASP A 485 1.80 -6.74 -20.36
CA ASP A 485 0.85 -7.65 -21.01
C ASP A 485 1.53 -8.93 -21.47
N ASN A 486 1.35 -10.01 -20.71
CA ASN A 486 1.74 -11.36 -21.09
C ASN A 486 0.54 -12.27 -21.44
N ARG A 487 -0.68 -11.74 -21.43
CA ARG A 487 -1.96 -12.39 -21.76
C ARG A 487 -2.33 -13.59 -20.91
N ASN A 488 -1.83 -13.63 -19.67
CA ASN A 488 -2.18 -14.74 -18.76
C ASN A 488 -1.92 -14.39 -17.30
N TYR A 489 -2.45 -15.24 -16.40
CA TYR A 489 -2.11 -15.22 -14.98
C TYR A 489 -0.82 -16.02 -14.72
N ARG A 490 0.34 -15.49 -15.14
CA ARG A 490 1.65 -16.15 -15.02
C ARG A 490 1.95 -16.64 -13.61
N ILE A 491 1.65 -15.83 -12.59
CA ILE A 491 1.89 -16.21 -11.19
C ILE A 491 1.17 -17.50 -10.78
N LEU A 492 0.00 -17.79 -11.36
CA LEU A 492 -0.72 -19.03 -11.06
C LEU A 492 -0.08 -20.24 -11.72
N LYS A 493 0.49 -20.07 -12.93
CA LYS A 493 1.27 -21.12 -13.59
C LYS A 493 2.54 -21.43 -12.79
N ASP A 494 3.29 -20.41 -12.38
CA ASP A 494 4.50 -20.53 -11.56
C ASP A 494 4.19 -21.22 -10.23
N ASN A 495 3.15 -20.79 -9.53
CA ASN A 495 2.71 -21.41 -8.27
C ASN A 495 2.23 -22.86 -8.46
N THR A 496 1.66 -23.20 -9.62
CA THR A 496 1.29 -24.59 -9.92
C THR A 496 2.53 -25.47 -9.95
N LEU A 497 3.58 -25.02 -10.63
CA LEU A 497 4.85 -25.76 -10.72
C LEU A 497 5.54 -25.85 -9.35
N GLU A 498 5.50 -24.77 -8.56
CA GLU A 498 6.07 -24.76 -7.20
C GLU A 498 5.35 -25.74 -6.27
N LEU A 499 4.00 -25.73 -6.27
CA LEU A 499 3.21 -26.55 -5.35
C LEU A 499 3.11 -28.01 -5.75
N MET A 500 3.08 -28.29 -7.05
CA MET A 500 2.77 -29.62 -7.57
C MET A 500 3.98 -30.30 -8.24
N GLY A 501 5.05 -29.54 -8.53
CA GLY A 501 6.23 -30.00 -9.25
C GLY A 501 5.98 -30.19 -10.75
N GLY A 502 6.95 -30.76 -11.46
CA GLY A 502 6.83 -31.02 -12.90
C GLY A 502 7.29 -29.84 -13.77
N THR A 503 6.84 -29.83 -15.01
CA THR A 503 7.10 -28.81 -16.01
C THR A 503 5.79 -28.29 -16.60
N GLU A 504 5.81 -27.21 -17.36
CA GLU A 504 4.60 -26.66 -18.01
C GLU A 504 3.90 -27.67 -18.93
N ASP A 505 4.67 -28.55 -19.57
CA ASP A 505 4.13 -29.60 -20.45
C ASP A 505 3.28 -30.66 -19.70
N ASP A 506 3.41 -30.74 -18.38
CA ASP A 506 2.67 -31.70 -17.56
C ASP A 506 1.27 -31.19 -17.17
N TYR A 507 0.93 -29.94 -17.47
CA TYR A 507 -0.30 -29.29 -17.01
C TYR A 507 -1.11 -28.65 -18.14
N GLU A 508 -2.43 -28.70 -18.00
CA GLU A 508 -3.39 -27.86 -18.71
C GLU A 508 -3.81 -26.72 -17.76
N PHE A 509 -3.34 -25.51 -18.03
CA PHE A 509 -3.58 -24.34 -17.17
C PHE A 509 -4.99 -23.75 -17.36
N VAL A 510 -6.00 -24.44 -16.87
CA VAL A 510 -7.43 -24.11 -17.09
C VAL A 510 -7.75 -22.74 -16.50
N GLY A 511 -8.22 -21.81 -17.35
CA GLY A 511 -8.66 -20.46 -16.94
C GLY A 511 -7.53 -19.49 -16.61
N MET A 512 -6.29 -19.80 -16.98
CA MET A 512 -5.14 -18.94 -16.71
C MET A 512 -4.70 -18.11 -17.91
N ASP A 513 -5.12 -18.46 -19.13
CA ASP A 513 -4.82 -17.72 -20.36
C ASP A 513 -5.99 -16.83 -20.76
N PHE A 514 -5.68 -15.64 -21.31
CA PHE A 514 -6.68 -14.70 -21.81
C PHE A 514 -6.89 -14.90 -23.31
N GLU A 515 -7.74 -15.88 -23.65
CA GLU A 515 -8.17 -16.17 -25.02
C GLU A 515 -9.71 -16.07 -25.14
N PRO A 516 -10.26 -15.20 -26.03
CA PRO A 516 -9.52 -14.28 -26.89
C PRO A 516 -8.85 -13.14 -26.11
N ALA A 517 -7.72 -12.63 -26.63
CA ALA A 517 -7.03 -11.48 -26.05
C ALA A 517 -7.93 -10.24 -26.04
N VAL A 518 -7.87 -9.48 -24.94
CA VAL A 518 -8.57 -8.19 -24.83
C VAL A 518 -7.76 -7.12 -25.53
N ASP A 519 -8.42 -6.25 -26.27
CA ASP A 519 -7.79 -5.05 -26.82
C ASP A 519 -7.72 -3.97 -25.73
N LEU A 520 -6.58 -3.93 -25.01
CA LEU A 520 -6.38 -3.03 -23.87
C LEU A 520 -6.30 -1.57 -24.30
N VAL A 521 -5.78 -1.28 -25.51
CA VAL A 521 -5.74 0.08 -26.09
C VAL A 521 -7.15 0.59 -26.32
N ALA A 522 -7.97 -0.16 -27.07
CA ALA A 522 -9.36 0.23 -27.32
C ALA A 522 -10.18 0.33 -26.01
N ASN A 523 -9.89 -0.52 -25.02
CA ASN A 523 -10.52 -0.46 -23.71
C ASN A 523 -10.17 0.84 -22.98
N ALA A 524 -8.90 1.21 -22.90
CA ALA A 524 -8.45 2.46 -22.26
C ALA A 524 -9.03 3.70 -22.96
N GLU A 525 -8.99 3.75 -24.30
CA GLU A 525 -9.56 4.84 -25.10
C GLU A 525 -11.07 5.00 -24.87
N SER A 526 -11.80 3.90 -24.72
CA SER A 526 -13.25 3.94 -24.43
C SER A 526 -13.58 4.57 -23.09
N HIS A 527 -12.64 4.60 -22.15
CA HIS A 527 -12.76 5.25 -20.83
C HIS A 527 -12.15 6.66 -20.79
N GLY A 528 -11.61 7.15 -21.91
CA GLY A 528 -11.16 8.54 -22.06
C GLY A 528 -9.66 8.78 -21.95
N ALA A 529 -8.83 7.75 -21.83
CA ALA A 529 -7.37 7.89 -21.92
C ALA A 529 -6.91 7.98 -23.37
N ARG A 530 -5.68 8.46 -23.57
CA ARG A 530 -4.90 8.09 -24.75
C ARG A 530 -4.26 6.73 -24.48
N ALA A 531 -4.06 5.93 -25.51
CA ALA A 531 -3.43 4.64 -25.32
C ALA A 531 -2.61 4.23 -26.55
N ASP A 532 -1.45 3.63 -26.32
CA ASP A 532 -0.56 3.10 -27.34
C ASP A 532 -0.12 1.67 -26.97
N ARG A 533 0.17 0.84 -28.00
CA ARG A 533 0.75 -0.50 -27.79
C ARG A 533 2.21 -0.52 -28.20
N VAL A 534 3.05 -1.13 -27.33
CA VAL A 534 4.48 -1.31 -27.56
C VAL A 534 4.79 -2.81 -27.61
N GLU A 535 5.28 -3.27 -28.77
CA GLU A 535 5.54 -4.71 -29.01
C GLU A 535 7.04 -5.03 -29.13
N THR A 536 7.88 -4.02 -29.30
CA THR A 536 9.33 -4.20 -29.49
C THR A 536 10.15 -3.23 -28.64
N PRO A 537 11.35 -3.63 -28.19
CA PRO A 537 12.20 -2.80 -27.33
C PRO A 537 12.61 -1.45 -27.94
N ASP A 538 12.77 -1.38 -29.28
CA ASP A 538 13.29 -0.20 -29.97
C ASP A 538 12.43 1.07 -29.78
N ASN A 539 11.14 0.92 -29.47
CA ASN A 539 10.19 2.01 -29.32
C ASN A 539 9.79 2.28 -27.86
N LEU A 540 10.36 1.55 -26.91
CA LEU A 540 9.89 1.54 -25.51
C LEU A 540 10.19 2.87 -24.81
N ASP A 541 11.43 3.36 -24.88
CA ASP A 541 11.83 4.61 -24.23
C ASP A 541 11.03 5.79 -24.81
N ASP A 542 10.95 5.92 -26.14
CA ASP A 542 10.19 6.98 -26.81
C ASP A 542 8.70 6.96 -26.44
N ALA A 543 8.11 5.77 -26.28
CA ALA A 543 6.71 5.62 -25.88
C ALA A 543 6.48 6.06 -24.43
N LEU A 544 7.37 5.68 -23.50
CA LEU A 544 7.34 6.09 -22.10
C LEU A 544 7.52 7.61 -21.96
N GLU A 545 8.53 8.19 -22.62
CA GLU A 545 8.76 9.65 -22.63
C GLU A 545 7.53 10.42 -23.16
N ASN A 546 6.94 9.93 -24.25
CA ASN A 546 5.75 10.55 -24.83
C ASN A 546 4.52 10.46 -23.93
N ALA A 547 4.32 9.32 -23.23
CA ALA A 547 3.21 9.14 -22.31
C ALA A 547 3.31 10.06 -21.09
N LEU A 548 4.51 10.16 -20.48
CA LEU A 548 4.77 11.04 -19.33
C LEU A 548 4.71 12.53 -19.68
N ALA A 549 5.03 12.90 -20.93
CA ALA A 549 5.02 14.31 -21.36
C ALA A 549 3.62 14.84 -21.68
N ARG A 550 2.57 14.02 -21.63
CA ARG A 550 1.20 14.40 -22.00
C ARG A 550 0.35 14.68 -20.76
N ASP A 551 -0.42 15.76 -20.79
CA ASP A 551 -1.42 16.05 -19.76
C ASP A 551 -2.58 15.02 -19.83
N GLY A 552 -3.12 14.61 -18.68
CA GLY A 552 -4.24 13.67 -18.53
C GLY A 552 -3.82 12.20 -18.62
N PRO A 553 -4.76 11.25 -18.52
CA PRO A 553 -4.42 9.83 -18.44
C PRO A 553 -3.90 9.28 -19.76
N ASP A 554 -2.76 8.58 -19.70
CA ASP A 554 -2.13 7.86 -20.80
C ASP A 554 -1.91 6.39 -20.42
N VAL A 555 -2.14 5.45 -21.34
CA VAL A 555 -2.03 4.01 -21.08
C VAL A 555 -1.10 3.37 -22.11
N LEU A 556 -0.06 2.70 -21.65
CA LEU A 556 0.84 1.92 -22.49
C LEU A 556 0.61 0.42 -22.27
N ASP A 557 0.13 -0.25 -23.31
CA ASP A 557 0.01 -1.70 -23.39
C ASP A 557 1.33 -2.28 -23.91
N VAL A 558 2.19 -2.75 -23.00
CA VAL A 558 3.53 -3.26 -23.34
C VAL A 558 3.51 -4.79 -23.38
N VAL A 559 3.64 -5.35 -24.58
CA VAL A 559 3.62 -6.81 -24.79
C VAL A 559 4.95 -7.40 -24.35
N VAL A 560 4.89 -8.23 -23.29
CA VAL A 560 6.09 -8.81 -22.69
C VAL A 560 6.14 -10.34 -22.82
N HIS A 561 7.32 -10.91 -22.58
CA HIS A 561 7.47 -12.34 -22.37
C HIS A 561 6.83 -12.81 -21.06
N ASP A 562 6.53 -14.09 -20.97
CA ASP A 562 6.14 -14.78 -19.73
C ASP A 562 7.24 -14.75 -18.66
#